data_fb67a8b63a1d82e4b8b5e587f4ee4a30
#
_entry.id   fb67a8b63a1d82e4b8b5e587f4ee4a30
#
_cell.length_a   1.000
_cell.length_b   1.000
_cell.length_c   1.000
_cell.angle_alpha   90.00
_cell.angle_beta   90.00
_cell.angle_gamma   90.00
#
_symmetry.space_group_name_H-M   'P 1'
#
loop_
_entity.id
_entity.type
_entity.pdbx_description
1 polymer ?
#
loop_
_entity_poly.entity_id
_entity_poly.type
_entity_poly.pdbx_seq_one_letter_code
_entity_poly.pdbx_strand_id
1 'polypeptide(L)'
;MSELAERWVERAGYRLRVRHGGNPEHPLVLFLHGYPDSQRMWQATMMALADRYRVASLDWPGVPAGEPRQPARRYRIDALLGDIEAVIAALGAQRLHLVGHDWGASIGWSYVTHPEYGKRVLSWSFISGPHLAIWRQWGLDELRSLDPRRAWPVIAQLLRASYTLPLLIWPLGEALWRLGGVPAWRAVLRFAGVPAGDTLLEESRAQVLNMALGPMAFYRQNVLHPPPLPAQGSVTCPVQLIIAERDPFVSEAGYANLGDYATDLRTARLPGSHWVTRSHPEKTLRVLHDFLAEIADSQATAKKAE
;
A
#
# COMPACT_ATOMS: atom_id res chain seq x y z
N MET A 1 -0.21 -4.51 -26.59
CA MET A 1 -0.38 -4.50 -25.11
C MET A 1 0.64 -5.46 -24.53
N SER A 2 1.56 -4.95 -23.72
CA SER A 2 2.61 -5.76 -23.10
C SER A 2 1.97 -6.77 -22.15
N GLU A 3 2.22 -8.05 -22.35
CA GLU A 3 1.73 -9.12 -21.48
C GLU A 3 2.52 -9.12 -20.17
N LEU A 4 1.82 -9.22 -19.03
CA LEU A 4 2.48 -9.33 -17.71
C LEU A 4 2.79 -10.81 -17.44
N ALA A 5 4.08 -11.11 -17.25
CA ALA A 5 4.55 -12.43 -16.85
C ALA A 5 4.36 -12.64 -15.33
N GLU A 6 4.31 -13.91 -14.92
CA GLU A 6 4.27 -14.30 -13.52
C GLU A 6 5.60 -14.94 -13.11
N ARG A 7 6.07 -14.59 -11.92
CA ARG A 7 7.27 -15.16 -11.30
C ARG A 7 7.02 -15.47 -9.85
N TRP A 8 7.59 -16.57 -9.38
CA TRP A 8 7.60 -16.94 -7.97
C TRP A 8 8.96 -16.65 -7.36
N VAL A 9 8.95 -16.01 -6.20
CA VAL A 9 10.16 -15.70 -5.43
C VAL A 9 10.16 -16.54 -4.17
N GLU A 10 11.14 -17.43 -4.06
CA GLU A 10 11.28 -18.36 -2.93
C GLU A 10 11.67 -17.62 -1.65
N ARG A 11 11.00 -18.01 -0.56
CA ARG A 11 11.27 -17.55 0.80
C ARG A 11 11.34 -18.75 1.73
N ALA A 12 11.83 -18.58 2.94
CA ALA A 12 11.93 -19.66 3.92
C ALA A 12 10.53 -20.17 4.34
N GLY A 13 10.04 -21.21 3.65
CA GLY A 13 8.78 -21.89 3.94
C GLY A 13 7.54 -21.32 3.24
N TYR A 14 7.68 -20.42 2.28
CA TYR A 14 6.61 -19.89 1.42
C TYR A 14 7.19 -19.26 0.15
N ARG A 15 6.30 -18.87 -0.77
CA ARG A 15 6.67 -18.16 -2.01
C ARG A 15 5.84 -16.88 -2.15
N LEU A 16 6.42 -15.91 -2.80
CA LEU A 16 5.74 -14.69 -3.20
C LEU A 16 5.44 -14.77 -4.69
N ARG A 17 4.20 -14.55 -5.06
CA ARG A 17 3.81 -14.41 -6.46
C ARG A 17 4.03 -12.97 -6.90
N VAL A 18 4.78 -12.80 -7.97
CA VAL A 18 5.11 -11.50 -8.55
C VAL A 18 4.63 -11.47 -9.99
N ARG A 19 3.84 -10.47 -10.35
CA ARG A 19 3.60 -10.11 -11.75
C ARG A 19 4.56 -9.02 -12.16
N HIS A 20 5.11 -9.13 -13.35
CA HIS A 20 6.05 -8.16 -13.87
C HIS A 20 5.95 -8.04 -15.40
N GLY A 21 6.41 -6.89 -15.93
CA GLY A 21 6.44 -6.64 -17.36
C GLY A 21 7.27 -5.40 -17.68
N GLY A 22 7.26 -5.01 -18.94
CA GLY A 22 8.05 -3.89 -19.45
C GLY A 22 9.51 -4.22 -19.71
N ASN A 23 10.26 -3.26 -20.22
CA ASN A 23 11.68 -3.43 -20.54
C ASN A 23 12.51 -3.49 -19.24
N PRO A 24 13.35 -4.54 -19.03
CA PRO A 24 14.18 -4.66 -17.83
C PRO A 24 15.20 -3.53 -17.66
N GLU A 25 15.59 -2.83 -18.72
CA GLU A 25 16.50 -1.68 -18.67
C GLU A 25 15.84 -0.38 -18.18
N HIS A 26 14.51 -0.33 -18.16
CA HIS A 26 13.77 0.82 -17.64
C HIS A 26 13.74 0.82 -16.11
N PRO A 27 13.54 1.99 -15.48
CA PRO A 27 13.35 2.07 -14.04
C PRO A 27 12.18 1.20 -13.57
N LEU A 28 12.38 0.46 -12.46
CA LEU A 28 11.34 -0.38 -11.86
C LEU A 28 10.31 0.49 -11.15
N VAL A 29 9.03 0.26 -11.41
CA VAL A 29 7.90 0.69 -10.58
C VAL A 29 7.35 -0.53 -9.87
N LEU A 30 7.49 -0.59 -8.54
CA LEU A 30 6.99 -1.67 -7.70
C LEU A 30 5.71 -1.27 -6.99
N PHE A 31 4.66 -2.07 -7.17
CA PHE A 31 3.33 -1.83 -6.62
C PHE A 31 3.03 -2.76 -5.44
N LEU A 32 2.53 -2.18 -4.34
CA LEU A 32 2.16 -2.86 -3.11
C LEU A 32 0.65 -2.74 -2.89
N HIS A 33 -0.05 -3.88 -2.82
CA HIS A 33 -1.49 -3.90 -2.53
C HIS A 33 -1.78 -3.88 -1.03
N GLY A 34 -3.03 -3.55 -0.68
CA GLY A 34 -3.52 -3.50 0.69
C GLY A 34 -4.33 -4.72 1.14
N TYR A 35 -5.21 -4.48 2.12
CA TYR A 35 -6.04 -5.49 2.76
C TYR A 35 -7.54 -5.20 2.58
N PRO A 36 -8.34 -6.22 2.35
CA PRO A 36 -8.02 -7.51 1.78
C PRO A 36 -8.09 -7.43 0.25
N ASP A 37 -6.93 -7.44 -0.39
CA ASP A 37 -6.81 -7.34 -1.85
C ASP A 37 -5.64 -8.22 -2.34
N SER A 38 -5.27 -8.11 -3.60
CA SER A 38 -4.16 -8.81 -4.24
C SER A 38 -3.46 -7.91 -5.26
N GLN A 39 -2.32 -8.35 -5.77
CA GLN A 39 -1.59 -7.66 -6.83
C GLN A 39 -2.46 -7.34 -8.08
N ARG A 40 -3.58 -8.05 -8.27
CA ARG A 40 -4.49 -7.84 -9.42
C ARG A 40 -5.07 -6.43 -9.47
N MET A 41 -5.16 -5.74 -8.32
CA MET A 41 -5.64 -4.36 -8.29
C MET A 41 -4.80 -3.41 -9.14
N TRP A 42 -3.51 -3.73 -9.34
CA TRP A 42 -2.58 -2.92 -10.09
C TRP A 42 -2.45 -3.30 -11.57
N GLN A 43 -3.11 -4.38 -12.00
CA GLN A 43 -2.93 -4.96 -13.33
C GLN A 43 -3.12 -3.93 -14.46
N ALA A 44 -4.23 -3.19 -14.44
CA ALA A 44 -4.51 -2.18 -15.47
C ALA A 44 -3.46 -1.05 -15.48
N THR A 45 -3.07 -0.57 -14.29
CA THR A 45 -2.04 0.47 -14.15
C THR A 45 -0.69 -0.01 -14.63
N MET A 46 -0.30 -1.24 -14.28
CA MET A 46 0.96 -1.85 -14.73
C MET A 46 1.00 -1.99 -16.26
N MET A 47 -0.07 -2.51 -16.87
CA MET A 47 -0.15 -2.66 -18.33
C MET A 47 -0.02 -1.33 -19.06
N ALA A 48 -0.60 -0.27 -18.51
CA ALA A 48 -0.53 1.07 -19.09
C ALA A 48 0.86 1.75 -18.93
N LEU A 49 1.62 1.36 -17.91
CA LEU A 49 2.97 1.91 -17.66
C LEU A 49 4.09 1.06 -18.28
N ALA A 50 3.82 -0.17 -18.71
CA ALA A 50 4.83 -1.14 -19.15
C ALA A 50 5.63 -0.72 -20.40
N ASP A 51 5.12 0.21 -21.21
CA ASP A 51 5.83 0.72 -22.37
C ASP A 51 6.99 1.67 -22.00
N ARG A 52 6.91 2.31 -20.83
CA ARG A 52 7.90 3.32 -20.37
C ARG A 52 8.68 2.89 -19.14
N TYR A 53 8.14 1.96 -18.37
CA TYR A 53 8.72 1.50 -17.12
C TYR A 53 8.79 -0.02 -17.10
N ARG A 54 9.74 -0.55 -16.37
CA ARG A 54 9.66 -1.89 -15.85
C ARG A 54 8.66 -1.88 -14.69
N VAL A 55 7.67 -2.75 -14.71
CA VAL A 55 6.60 -2.77 -13.71
C VAL A 55 6.59 -4.10 -12.99
N ALA A 56 6.32 -4.08 -11.69
CA ALA A 56 6.12 -5.30 -10.91
C ALA A 56 5.12 -5.07 -9.77
N SER A 57 4.44 -6.12 -9.36
CA SER A 57 3.58 -6.12 -8.18
C SER A 57 3.66 -7.49 -7.53
N LEU A 58 3.65 -7.54 -6.20
CA LEU A 58 3.70 -8.81 -5.44
C LEU A 58 2.39 -9.06 -4.70
N ASP A 59 2.09 -10.33 -4.46
CA ASP A 59 1.11 -10.73 -3.44
C ASP A 59 1.82 -10.97 -2.12
N TRP A 60 1.22 -10.49 -1.03
CA TRP A 60 1.69 -10.77 0.31
C TRP A 60 1.56 -12.25 0.67
N PRO A 61 2.35 -12.76 1.66
CA PRO A 61 2.33 -14.17 2.05
C PRO A 61 0.91 -14.72 2.27
N GLY A 62 0.61 -15.88 1.70
CA GLY A 62 -0.69 -16.56 1.85
C GLY A 62 -1.84 -15.99 1.03
N VAL A 63 -1.64 -14.92 0.25
CA VAL A 63 -2.64 -14.36 -0.66
C VAL A 63 -2.85 -15.24 -1.90
N PRO A 64 -1.80 -15.75 -2.58
CA PRO A 64 -2.01 -16.61 -3.74
C PRO A 64 -2.73 -17.90 -3.38
N ALA A 65 -3.61 -18.37 -4.30
CA ALA A 65 -4.27 -19.65 -4.15
C ALA A 65 -3.24 -20.81 -4.06
N GLY A 66 -3.46 -21.72 -3.12
CA GLY A 66 -2.56 -22.86 -2.91
C GLY A 66 -1.34 -22.58 -2.02
N GLU A 67 -1.03 -21.31 -1.73
CA GLU A 67 0.04 -20.99 -0.80
C GLU A 67 -0.42 -21.10 0.67
N PRO A 68 0.43 -21.69 1.55
CA PRO A 68 0.07 -21.88 2.95
C PRO A 68 -0.01 -20.54 3.69
N ARG A 69 -0.96 -20.45 4.61
CA ARG A 69 -1.02 -19.32 5.55
C ARG A 69 0.23 -19.31 6.41
N GLN A 70 0.81 -18.14 6.55
CA GLN A 70 2.02 -17.98 7.32
C GLN A 70 1.73 -17.70 8.81
N PRO A 71 2.64 -18.02 9.71
CA PRO A 71 2.57 -17.61 11.10
C PRO A 71 2.49 -16.09 11.24
N ALA A 72 1.74 -15.59 12.22
CA ALA A 72 1.46 -14.16 12.39
C ALA A 72 2.71 -13.28 12.38
N ARG A 73 3.83 -13.75 12.94
CA ARG A 73 5.11 -13.01 12.94
C ARG A 73 5.65 -12.66 11.55
N ARG A 74 5.25 -13.41 10.48
CA ARG A 74 5.65 -13.13 9.10
C ARG A 74 4.97 -11.89 8.52
N TYR A 75 3.91 -11.41 9.19
CA TYR A 75 3.20 -10.19 8.81
C TYR A 75 3.65 -8.96 9.60
N ARG A 76 4.72 -9.06 10.38
CA ARG A 76 5.40 -7.88 10.94
C ARG A 76 6.04 -7.08 9.81
N ILE A 77 6.04 -5.77 9.95
CA ILE A 77 6.58 -4.88 8.91
C ILE A 77 8.02 -5.23 8.58
N ASP A 78 8.88 -5.50 9.55
CA ASP A 78 10.28 -5.90 9.34
C ASP A 78 10.42 -7.13 8.42
N ALA A 79 9.57 -8.15 8.60
CA ALA A 79 9.56 -9.33 7.74
C ALA A 79 9.07 -9.01 6.31
N LEU A 80 8.07 -8.14 6.19
CA LEU A 80 7.51 -7.71 4.90
C LEU A 80 8.48 -6.81 4.12
N LEU A 81 9.29 -5.99 4.80
CA LEU A 81 10.38 -5.27 4.14
C LEU A 81 11.39 -6.24 3.51
N GLY A 82 11.72 -7.33 4.22
CA GLY A 82 12.55 -8.40 3.67
C GLY A 82 11.93 -9.12 2.46
N ASP A 83 10.60 -9.19 2.38
CA ASP A 83 9.89 -9.73 1.21
C ASP A 83 9.99 -8.78 0.01
N ILE A 84 9.85 -7.48 0.23
CA ILE A 84 10.08 -6.45 -0.82
C ILE A 84 11.51 -6.56 -1.35
N GLU A 85 12.52 -6.66 -0.48
CA GLU A 85 13.92 -6.82 -0.87
C GLU A 85 14.16 -8.09 -1.70
N ALA A 86 13.55 -9.20 -1.31
CA ALA A 86 13.67 -10.44 -2.07
C ALA A 86 13.09 -10.31 -3.49
N VAL A 87 11.98 -9.61 -3.64
CA VAL A 87 11.38 -9.33 -4.95
C VAL A 87 12.28 -8.43 -5.79
N ILE A 88 12.80 -7.34 -5.22
CA ILE A 88 13.71 -6.42 -5.89
C ILE A 88 14.98 -7.16 -6.35
N ALA A 89 15.57 -7.99 -5.49
CA ALA A 89 16.74 -8.81 -5.81
C ALA A 89 16.44 -9.82 -6.94
N ALA A 90 15.30 -10.52 -6.86
CA ALA A 90 14.89 -11.48 -7.90
C ALA A 90 14.64 -10.81 -9.26
N LEU A 91 14.25 -9.54 -9.25
CA LEU A 91 14.12 -8.73 -10.45
C LEU A 91 15.44 -8.09 -10.89
N GLY A 92 16.52 -8.13 -10.09
CA GLY A 92 17.79 -7.51 -10.39
C GLY A 92 17.76 -5.98 -10.45
N ALA A 93 16.81 -5.35 -9.74
CA ALA A 93 16.69 -3.91 -9.73
C ALA A 93 17.57 -3.27 -8.65
N GLN A 94 18.24 -2.17 -8.99
CA GLN A 94 19.10 -1.41 -8.05
C GLN A 94 18.33 -0.23 -7.42
N ARG A 95 17.50 0.43 -8.21
CA ARG A 95 16.66 1.58 -7.81
C ARG A 95 15.25 1.38 -8.31
N LEU A 96 14.27 1.98 -7.63
CA LEU A 96 12.86 1.80 -7.98
C LEU A 96 12.01 3.01 -7.60
N HIS A 97 10.90 3.16 -8.30
CA HIS A 97 9.74 3.91 -7.83
C HIS A 97 8.85 2.96 -7.04
N LEU A 98 8.34 3.38 -5.89
CA LEU A 98 7.46 2.59 -5.07
C LEU A 98 6.05 3.17 -5.12
N VAL A 99 5.03 2.32 -5.22
CA VAL A 99 3.61 2.72 -5.21
C VAL A 99 2.85 1.81 -4.25
N GLY A 100 2.10 2.39 -3.32
CA GLY A 100 1.37 1.59 -2.32
C GLY A 100 -0.07 2.04 -2.10
N HIS A 101 -0.92 1.10 -1.75
CA HIS A 101 -2.30 1.35 -1.37
C HIS A 101 -2.62 0.66 -0.04
N ASP A 102 -3.34 1.34 0.86
CA ASP A 102 -3.79 0.81 2.15
C ASP A 102 -2.63 0.23 2.97
N TRP A 103 -2.64 -1.05 3.37
CA TRP A 103 -1.51 -1.70 4.05
C TRP A 103 -0.23 -1.68 3.21
N GLY A 104 -0.34 -1.78 1.89
CA GLY A 104 0.81 -1.61 1.00
C GLY A 104 1.43 -0.22 1.12
N ALA A 105 0.62 0.81 1.36
CA ALA A 105 1.11 2.15 1.66
C ALA A 105 1.78 2.23 3.04
N SER A 106 1.17 1.66 4.08
CA SER A 106 1.75 1.66 5.43
C SER A 106 3.09 0.90 5.50
N ILE A 107 3.20 -0.22 4.78
CA ILE A 107 4.45 -0.98 4.65
C ILE A 107 5.46 -0.20 3.80
N GLY A 108 5.03 0.38 2.68
CA GLY A 108 5.87 1.21 1.82
C GLY A 108 6.45 2.42 2.54
N TRP A 109 5.69 3.07 3.40
CA TRP A 109 6.19 4.12 4.28
C TRP A 109 7.36 3.62 5.16
N SER A 110 7.22 2.45 5.78
CA SER A 110 8.29 1.86 6.58
C SER A 110 9.51 1.47 5.74
N TYR A 111 9.30 1.16 4.44
CA TYR A 111 10.38 0.90 3.50
C TYR A 111 11.15 2.16 3.15
N VAL A 112 10.47 3.26 2.81
CA VAL A 112 11.14 4.52 2.40
C VAL A 112 11.79 5.25 3.55
N THR A 113 11.32 5.05 4.79
CA THR A 113 11.96 5.59 6.00
C THR A 113 13.09 4.70 6.54
N HIS A 114 13.27 3.48 6.00
CA HIS A 114 14.34 2.59 6.43
C HIS A 114 15.71 3.13 5.99
N PRO A 115 16.73 3.23 6.90
CA PRO A 115 18.01 3.89 6.60
C PRO A 115 18.77 3.32 5.40
N GLU A 116 18.62 2.02 5.12
CA GLU A 116 19.29 1.38 3.99
C GLU A 116 18.38 1.24 2.76
N TYR A 117 17.14 0.81 2.95
CA TYR A 117 16.23 0.53 1.83
C TYR A 117 15.74 1.81 1.17
N GLY A 118 15.47 2.86 1.94
CA GLY A 118 15.04 4.15 1.43
C GLY A 118 16.00 4.79 0.42
N LYS A 119 17.31 4.53 0.55
CA LYS A 119 18.35 5.06 -0.35
C LYS A 119 18.17 4.68 -1.82
N ARG A 120 17.50 3.56 -2.10
CA ARG A 120 17.27 3.08 -3.47
C ARG A 120 15.94 3.54 -4.07
N VAL A 121 15.10 4.24 -3.27
CA VAL A 121 13.80 4.71 -3.75
C VAL A 121 13.97 6.01 -4.53
N LEU A 122 13.53 5.99 -5.79
CA LEU A 122 13.55 7.15 -6.68
C LEU A 122 12.38 8.10 -6.40
N SER A 123 11.22 7.55 -6.09
CA SER A 123 10.03 8.27 -5.64
C SER A 123 9.06 7.34 -4.92
N TRP A 124 8.21 7.90 -4.08
CA TRP A 124 7.19 7.20 -3.34
C TRP A 124 5.80 7.77 -3.63
N SER A 125 4.87 6.97 -4.15
CA SER A 125 3.46 7.34 -4.32
C SER A 125 2.57 6.45 -3.46
N PHE A 126 1.63 7.04 -2.71
CA PHE A 126 0.77 6.25 -1.85
C PHE A 126 -0.67 6.76 -1.79
N ILE A 127 -1.56 5.83 -1.50
CA ILE A 127 -3.01 6.03 -1.42
C ILE A 127 -3.52 5.36 -0.16
N SER A 128 -4.28 6.06 0.67
CA SER A 128 -5.09 5.49 1.75
C SER A 128 -4.33 4.67 2.81
N GLY A 129 -3.07 5.00 3.11
CA GLY A 129 -2.27 4.30 4.13
C GLY A 129 -1.16 5.17 4.71
N PRO A 130 -1.30 5.71 5.93
CA PRO A 130 -0.25 6.47 6.59
C PRO A 130 0.84 5.56 7.18
N HIS A 131 2.00 6.12 7.51
CA HIS A 131 2.97 5.45 8.38
C HIS A 131 2.40 5.29 9.79
N LEU A 132 2.32 4.07 10.29
CA LEU A 132 1.59 3.77 11.54
C LEU A 132 2.11 4.53 12.76
N ALA A 133 3.43 4.69 12.91
CA ALA A 133 3.98 5.42 14.04
C ALA A 133 3.80 6.95 13.92
N ILE A 134 3.91 7.51 12.71
CA ILE A 134 3.64 8.93 12.46
C ILE A 134 2.17 9.22 12.76
N TRP A 135 1.27 8.38 12.25
CA TRP A 135 -0.16 8.50 12.51
C TRP A 135 -0.51 8.41 14.01
N ARG A 136 0.10 7.46 14.72
CA ARG A 136 -0.05 7.34 16.18
C ARG A 136 0.47 8.57 16.91
N GLN A 137 1.65 9.08 16.51
CA GLN A 137 2.24 10.29 17.11
C GLN A 137 1.32 11.50 16.90
N TRP A 138 0.83 11.70 15.65
CA TRP A 138 -0.17 12.73 15.37
C TRP A 138 -1.37 12.63 16.31
N GLY A 139 -1.99 11.47 16.41
CA GLY A 139 -3.16 11.28 17.26
C GLY A 139 -2.88 11.58 18.75
N LEU A 140 -1.73 11.16 19.26
CA LEU A 140 -1.32 11.45 20.64
C LEU A 140 -1.10 12.95 20.88
N ASP A 141 -0.48 13.65 19.94
CA ASP A 141 -0.18 15.08 20.07
C ASP A 141 -1.46 15.91 20.00
N GLU A 142 -2.37 15.56 19.10
CA GLU A 142 -3.68 16.21 19.02
C GLU A 142 -4.51 16.02 20.30
N LEU A 143 -4.54 14.80 20.86
CA LEU A 143 -5.27 14.50 22.09
C LEU A 143 -4.64 15.17 23.32
N ARG A 144 -3.31 15.25 23.41
CA ARG A 144 -2.58 15.92 24.51
C ARG A 144 -2.77 17.42 24.53
N SER A 145 -3.16 18.03 23.42
CA SER A 145 -3.43 19.47 23.35
C SER A 145 -4.58 19.90 24.24
N LEU A 146 -5.46 18.97 24.65
CA LEU A 146 -6.71 19.20 25.39
C LEU A 146 -7.67 20.16 24.69
N ASP A 147 -7.44 20.50 23.42
CA ASP A 147 -8.34 21.29 22.58
C ASP A 147 -9.35 20.35 21.87
N PRO A 148 -10.66 20.49 22.13
CA PRO A 148 -11.67 19.67 21.49
C PRO A 148 -11.67 19.76 19.95
N ARG A 149 -11.26 20.89 19.38
CA ARG A 149 -11.19 21.08 17.93
C ARG A 149 -10.09 20.23 17.30
N ARG A 150 -8.97 20.08 18.00
CA ARG A 150 -7.85 19.23 17.61
C ARG A 150 -8.11 17.75 17.90
N ALA A 151 -8.78 17.44 19.00
CA ALA A 151 -9.13 16.07 19.37
C ALA A 151 -10.19 15.45 18.44
N TRP A 152 -11.13 16.25 17.92
CA TRP A 152 -12.23 15.75 17.10
C TRP A 152 -11.80 14.97 15.83
N PRO A 153 -10.86 15.45 14.99
CA PRO A 153 -10.36 14.69 13.85
C PRO A 153 -9.80 13.30 14.23
N VAL A 154 -9.13 13.21 15.39
CA VAL A 154 -8.60 11.92 15.89
C VAL A 154 -9.75 11.00 16.29
N ILE A 155 -10.71 11.49 17.05
CA ILE A 155 -11.89 10.71 17.46
C ILE A 155 -12.66 10.22 16.23
N ALA A 156 -12.91 11.11 15.27
CA ALA A 156 -13.57 10.77 14.02
C ALA A 156 -12.80 9.68 13.23
N GLN A 157 -11.48 9.75 13.22
CA GLN A 157 -10.64 8.74 12.59
C GLN A 157 -10.68 7.41 13.34
N LEU A 158 -10.67 7.41 14.67
CA LEU A 158 -10.82 6.18 15.46
C LEU A 158 -12.18 5.52 15.24
N LEU A 159 -13.25 6.30 15.12
CA LEU A 159 -14.58 5.78 14.77
C LEU A 159 -14.58 5.15 13.37
N ARG A 160 -13.95 5.79 12.37
CA ARG A 160 -13.77 5.21 11.03
C ARG A 160 -12.99 3.89 11.06
N ALA A 161 -11.97 3.81 11.90
CA ALA A 161 -11.12 2.63 12.05
C ALA A 161 -11.74 1.54 12.96
N SER A 162 -12.91 1.77 13.58
CA SER A 162 -13.51 0.84 14.56
C SER A 162 -13.81 -0.56 13.98
N TYR A 163 -14.02 -0.67 12.67
CA TYR A 163 -14.19 -1.95 11.97
C TYR A 163 -12.97 -2.89 12.13
N THR A 164 -11.80 -2.33 12.48
CA THR A 164 -10.59 -3.13 12.68
C THR A 164 -10.58 -3.87 14.03
N LEU A 165 -11.37 -3.42 15.02
CA LEU A 165 -11.40 -4.01 16.35
C LEU A 165 -11.64 -5.53 16.35
N PRO A 166 -12.66 -6.08 15.63
CA PRO A 166 -12.82 -7.52 15.56
C PRO A 166 -11.64 -8.23 14.87
N LEU A 167 -10.90 -7.55 13.98
CA LEU A 167 -9.73 -8.14 13.32
C LEU A 167 -8.53 -8.30 14.27
N LEU A 168 -8.47 -7.47 15.32
CA LEU A 168 -7.44 -7.56 16.36
C LEU A 168 -7.65 -8.74 17.30
N ILE A 169 -8.89 -9.23 17.44
CA ILE A 169 -9.26 -10.26 18.43
C ILE A 169 -9.26 -11.63 17.75
N TRP A 170 -8.35 -12.51 18.19
CA TRP A 170 -8.36 -13.92 17.80
C TRP A 170 -9.33 -14.72 18.71
N PRO A 171 -10.18 -15.60 18.18
CA PRO A 171 -10.42 -15.96 16.77
C PRO A 171 -11.59 -15.21 16.11
N LEU A 172 -12.03 -14.08 16.67
CA LEU A 172 -13.25 -13.36 16.22
C LEU A 172 -13.17 -12.94 14.74
N GLY A 173 -12.08 -12.32 14.34
CA GLY A 173 -11.88 -11.90 12.95
C GLY A 173 -11.95 -13.08 11.96
N GLU A 174 -11.33 -14.21 12.31
CA GLU A 174 -11.39 -15.44 11.49
C GLU A 174 -12.82 -16.01 11.40
N ALA A 175 -13.55 -16.00 12.51
CA ALA A 175 -14.93 -16.47 12.55
C ALA A 175 -15.82 -15.60 11.66
N LEU A 176 -15.72 -14.28 11.76
CA LEU A 176 -16.48 -13.34 10.93
C LEU A 176 -16.22 -13.57 9.43
N TRP A 177 -14.96 -13.73 9.02
CA TRP A 177 -14.61 -14.01 7.63
C TRP A 177 -15.14 -15.35 7.13
N ARG A 178 -15.07 -16.40 7.96
CA ARG A 178 -15.54 -17.75 7.58
C ARG A 178 -17.06 -17.86 7.53
N LEU A 179 -17.77 -17.17 8.40
CA LEU A 179 -19.24 -17.26 8.50
C LEU A 179 -19.96 -16.34 7.50
N GLY A 180 -19.52 -15.09 7.38
CA GLY A 180 -20.21 -14.09 6.56
C GLY A 180 -19.34 -13.34 5.55
N GLY A 181 -18.02 -13.65 5.52
CA GLY A 181 -16.99 -12.81 4.92
C GLY A 181 -17.22 -12.36 3.50
N VAL A 182 -17.59 -13.28 2.58
CA VAL A 182 -17.67 -12.91 1.15
C VAL A 182 -18.82 -11.97 0.84
N PRO A 183 -20.07 -12.22 1.30
CA PRO A 183 -21.14 -11.25 1.10
C PRO A 183 -20.86 -9.90 1.77
N ALA A 184 -20.36 -9.93 3.01
CA ALA A 184 -19.99 -8.71 3.73
C ALA A 184 -18.85 -7.95 3.01
N TRP A 185 -17.85 -8.64 2.55
CA TRP A 185 -16.75 -8.10 1.75
C TRP A 185 -17.26 -7.40 0.48
N ARG A 186 -18.10 -8.06 -0.31
CA ARG A 186 -18.70 -7.45 -1.50
C ARG A 186 -19.52 -6.20 -1.17
N ALA A 187 -20.24 -6.20 -0.04
CA ALA A 187 -20.98 -5.03 0.43
C ALA A 187 -20.04 -3.87 0.79
N VAL A 188 -18.93 -4.16 1.51
CA VAL A 188 -17.89 -3.17 1.84
C VAL A 188 -17.24 -2.59 0.59
N LEU A 189 -16.89 -3.42 -0.39
CA LEU A 189 -16.30 -2.96 -1.65
C LEU A 189 -17.23 -1.99 -2.41
N ARG A 190 -18.53 -2.36 -2.50
CA ARG A 190 -19.54 -1.48 -3.13
C ARG A 190 -19.71 -0.17 -2.38
N PHE A 191 -19.79 -0.24 -1.05
CA PHE A 191 -19.82 0.95 -0.20
C PHE A 191 -18.57 1.83 -0.38
N ALA A 192 -17.41 1.22 -0.52
CA ALA A 192 -16.14 1.91 -0.77
C ALA A 192 -15.91 2.24 -2.26
N GLY A 193 -16.94 2.19 -3.08
CA GLY A 193 -16.96 2.75 -4.43
C GLY A 193 -16.42 1.85 -5.54
N VAL A 194 -16.23 0.54 -5.29
CA VAL A 194 -15.86 -0.41 -6.35
C VAL A 194 -17.04 -0.58 -7.32
N PRO A 195 -16.82 -0.40 -8.64
CA PRO A 195 -17.86 -0.52 -9.66
C PRO A 195 -18.51 -1.92 -9.68
N ALA A 196 -19.79 -1.99 -10.02
CA ALA A 196 -20.56 -3.25 -10.00
C ALA A 196 -20.01 -4.36 -10.90
N GLY A 197 -19.34 -4.00 -12.00
CA GLY A 197 -18.71 -4.95 -12.94
C GLY A 197 -17.21 -5.21 -12.67
N ASP A 198 -16.68 -4.76 -11.53
CA ASP A 198 -15.26 -4.98 -11.23
C ASP A 198 -14.98 -6.46 -10.90
N THR A 199 -13.91 -6.99 -11.47
CA THR A 199 -13.48 -8.40 -11.30
C THR A 199 -13.19 -8.78 -9.85
N LEU A 200 -12.88 -7.81 -8.98
CA LEU A 200 -12.70 -8.06 -7.55
C LEU A 200 -13.99 -8.56 -6.89
N LEU A 201 -15.15 -8.10 -7.36
CA LEU A 201 -16.46 -8.58 -6.87
C LEU A 201 -16.78 -10.02 -7.28
N GLU A 202 -16.07 -10.55 -8.29
CA GLU A 202 -16.24 -11.90 -8.84
C GLU A 202 -15.29 -12.92 -8.21
N GLU A 203 -14.35 -12.47 -7.36
CA GLU A 203 -13.39 -13.37 -6.71
C GLU A 203 -14.09 -14.52 -5.97
N SER A 204 -13.52 -15.73 -6.10
CA SER A 204 -14.05 -16.90 -5.43
C SER A 204 -13.99 -16.76 -3.91
N ARG A 205 -14.87 -17.49 -3.20
CA ARG A 205 -14.85 -17.52 -1.73
C ARG A 205 -13.47 -17.92 -1.20
N ALA A 206 -12.82 -18.89 -1.83
CA ALA A 206 -11.49 -19.36 -1.43
C ALA A 206 -10.45 -18.24 -1.56
N GLN A 207 -10.45 -17.50 -2.68
CA GLN A 207 -9.52 -16.40 -2.91
C GLN A 207 -9.78 -15.23 -1.93
N VAL A 208 -11.03 -14.86 -1.68
CA VAL A 208 -11.37 -13.83 -0.68
C VAL A 208 -10.87 -14.23 0.70
N LEU A 209 -11.02 -15.49 1.09
CA LEU A 209 -10.52 -15.97 2.38
C LEU A 209 -8.97 -15.96 2.43
N ASN A 210 -8.28 -16.25 1.34
CA ASN A 210 -6.82 -16.15 1.27
C ASN A 210 -6.35 -14.69 1.44
N MET A 211 -6.98 -13.75 0.73
CA MET A 211 -6.69 -12.32 0.87
C MET A 211 -6.97 -11.79 2.28
N ALA A 212 -7.94 -12.38 2.98
CA ALA A 212 -8.37 -11.90 4.29
C ALA A 212 -7.64 -12.58 5.46
N LEU A 213 -7.62 -13.90 5.52
CA LEU A 213 -7.28 -14.62 6.75
C LEU A 213 -5.80 -14.60 7.12
N GLY A 214 -4.90 -14.67 6.14
CA GLY A 214 -3.46 -14.54 6.39
C GLY A 214 -3.08 -13.09 6.71
N PRO A 215 -3.30 -12.16 5.75
CA PRO A 215 -2.94 -10.75 5.90
C PRO A 215 -3.67 -9.99 7.01
N MET A 216 -4.78 -10.53 7.57
CA MET A 216 -5.39 -9.98 8.80
C MET A 216 -4.37 -9.81 9.93
N ALA A 217 -3.32 -10.62 9.94
CA ALA A 217 -2.25 -10.51 10.92
C ALA A 217 -1.49 -9.16 10.82
N PHE A 218 -1.59 -8.41 9.72
CA PHE A 218 -1.07 -7.03 9.65
C PHE A 218 -1.58 -6.18 10.83
N TYR A 219 -2.88 -6.24 11.10
CA TYR A 219 -3.49 -5.49 12.18
C TYR A 219 -2.93 -5.90 13.54
N ARG A 220 -2.91 -7.20 13.85
CA ARG A 220 -2.45 -7.72 15.14
C ARG A 220 -0.97 -7.47 15.40
N GLN A 221 -0.16 -7.55 14.36
CA GLN A 221 1.29 -7.45 14.48
C GLN A 221 1.80 -6.00 14.47
N ASN A 222 1.07 -5.07 13.84
CA ASN A 222 1.64 -3.75 13.57
C ASN A 222 0.80 -2.59 14.11
N VAL A 223 -0.51 -2.76 14.37
CA VAL A 223 -1.31 -1.72 15.03
C VAL A 223 -0.97 -1.63 16.51
N LEU A 224 -0.88 -2.78 17.19
CA LEU A 224 -0.52 -2.85 18.61
C LEU A 224 0.97 -2.61 18.84
N HIS A 225 1.80 -2.94 17.87
CA HIS A 225 3.26 -2.82 17.91
C HIS A 225 3.74 -2.12 16.63
N PRO A 226 3.46 -0.81 16.48
CA PRO A 226 3.83 -0.07 15.28
C PRO A 226 5.35 -0.06 15.10
N PRO A 227 5.83 0.12 13.85
CA PRO A 227 7.25 0.29 13.58
C PRO A 227 7.79 1.51 14.36
N PRO A 228 9.11 1.62 14.54
CA PRO A 228 9.72 2.80 15.14
C PRO A 228 9.28 4.09 14.43
N LEU A 229 9.13 5.17 15.20
CA LEU A 229 8.92 6.50 14.63
C LEU A 229 10.18 6.90 13.86
N PRO A 230 10.09 7.22 12.56
CA PRO A 230 11.26 7.62 11.80
C PRO A 230 11.74 9.02 12.24
N ALA A 231 13.00 9.34 11.91
CA ALA A 231 13.51 10.68 12.10
C ALA A 231 12.79 11.68 11.16
N GLN A 232 12.58 12.90 11.60
CA GLN A 232 12.11 13.99 10.74
C GLN A 232 13.09 14.19 9.57
N GLY A 233 12.56 14.47 8.38
CA GLY A 233 13.35 14.61 7.16
C GLY A 233 14.01 13.31 6.66
N SER A 234 13.64 12.13 7.19
CA SER A 234 14.26 10.85 6.82
C SER A 234 13.95 10.41 5.40
N VAL A 235 12.86 10.88 4.79
CA VAL A 235 12.48 10.57 3.41
C VAL A 235 13.00 11.67 2.48
N THR A 236 14.03 11.33 1.71
CA THR A 236 14.74 12.26 0.82
C THR A 236 14.29 12.16 -0.65
N CYS A 237 13.58 11.09 -1.01
CA CYS A 237 12.99 11.00 -2.34
C CYS A 237 11.68 11.82 -2.41
N PRO A 238 11.29 12.31 -3.61
CA PRO A 238 9.98 12.92 -3.81
C PRO A 238 8.85 11.96 -3.44
N VAL A 239 7.86 12.50 -2.72
CA VAL A 239 6.69 11.74 -2.22
C VAL A 239 5.41 12.31 -2.80
N GLN A 240 4.54 11.45 -3.31
CA GLN A 240 3.21 11.79 -3.77
C GLN A 240 2.15 11.16 -2.87
N LEU A 241 1.37 11.99 -2.18
CA LEU A 241 0.14 11.59 -1.52
C LEU A 241 -1.03 11.72 -2.50
N ILE A 242 -1.72 10.63 -2.77
CA ILE A 242 -2.97 10.65 -3.54
C ILE A 242 -4.14 10.50 -2.56
N ILE A 243 -4.90 11.57 -2.38
CA ILE A 243 -6.06 11.61 -1.49
C ILE A 243 -7.29 11.14 -2.27
N ALA A 244 -7.91 10.06 -1.80
CA ALA A 244 -9.24 9.65 -2.21
C ALA A 244 -10.25 10.43 -1.35
N GLU A 245 -10.89 11.45 -1.95
CA GLU A 245 -11.69 12.46 -1.21
C GLU A 245 -12.88 11.89 -0.43
N ARG A 246 -13.37 10.72 -0.83
CA ARG A 246 -14.50 10.03 -0.19
C ARG A 246 -14.08 8.74 0.50
N ASP A 247 -12.83 8.63 0.94
CA ASP A 247 -12.35 7.46 1.67
C ASP A 247 -13.08 7.32 3.02
N PRO A 248 -13.83 6.22 3.24
CA PRO A 248 -14.55 6.03 4.51
C PRO A 248 -13.64 5.53 5.63
N PHE A 249 -12.43 5.06 5.33
CA PHE A 249 -11.52 4.40 6.28
C PHE A 249 -10.41 5.30 6.77
N VAL A 250 -9.82 6.10 5.88
CA VAL A 250 -8.69 6.98 6.20
C VAL A 250 -9.06 8.42 5.87
N SER A 251 -9.05 9.28 6.89
CA SER A 251 -9.29 10.71 6.73
C SER A 251 -8.00 11.44 6.36
N GLU A 252 -8.15 12.58 5.67
CA GLU A 252 -7.04 13.45 5.30
C GLU A 252 -6.27 13.97 6.52
N ALA A 253 -6.95 14.19 7.65
CA ALA A 253 -6.32 14.66 8.88
C ALA A 253 -5.17 13.76 9.36
N GLY A 254 -5.25 12.44 9.08
CA GLY A 254 -4.19 11.49 9.41
C GLY A 254 -2.88 11.67 8.64
N TYR A 255 -2.83 12.59 7.67
CA TYR A 255 -1.64 12.90 6.88
C TYR A 255 -0.99 14.25 7.25
N ALA A 256 -1.53 14.97 8.24
CA ALA A 256 -1.14 16.34 8.56
C ALA A 256 0.37 16.51 8.82
N ASN A 257 1.00 15.55 9.51
CA ASN A 257 2.41 15.63 9.91
C ASN A 257 3.39 14.97 8.94
N LEU A 258 2.94 14.52 7.76
CA LEU A 258 3.84 13.84 6.81
C LEU A 258 4.92 14.74 6.25
N GLY A 259 4.67 16.05 6.14
CA GLY A 259 5.66 17.03 5.70
C GLY A 259 6.87 17.16 6.62
N ASP A 260 6.75 16.78 7.90
CA ASP A 260 7.88 16.75 8.83
C ASP A 260 8.88 15.62 8.50
N TYR A 261 8.43 14.60 7.80
CA TYR A 261 9.22 13.40 7.48
C TYR A 261 9.66 13.32 6.02
N ALA A 262 8.91 13.95 5.12
CA ALA A 262 9.19 13.99 3.68
C ALA A 262 9.39 15.44 3.22
N THR A 263 10.60 15.76 2.77
CA THR A 263 10.99 17.14 2.39
C THR A 263 10.35 17.61 1.10
N ASP A 264 10.04 16.71 0.16
CA ASP A 264 9.31 16.97 -1.08
C ASP A 264 8.02 16.14 -1.08
N LEU A 265 6.99 16.68 -0.41
CA LEU A 265 5.67 16.06 -0.33
C LEU A 265 4.68 16.79 -1.24
N ARG A 266 4.17 16.09 -2.23
CA ARG A 266 3.19 16.59 -3.20
C ARG A 266 1.86 15.89 -2.99
N THR A 267 0.76 16.61 -3.17
CA THR A 267 -0.59 16.09 -2.95
C THR A 267 -1.41 16.19 -4.23
N ALA A 268 -2.01 15.06 -4.61
CA ALA A 268 -3.03 14.98 -5.66
C ALA A 268 -4.37 14.54 -5.05
N ARG A 269 -5.49 15.01 -5.60
CA ARG A 269 -6.83 14.67 -5.11
C ARG A 269 -7.63 13.98 -6.20
N LEU A 270 -8.28 12.88 -5.83
CA LEU A 270 -9.15 12.13 -6.74
C LEU A 270 -10.56 12.01 -6.14
N PRO A 271 -11.61 12.22 -6.94
CA PRO A 271 -13.01 12.22 -6.46
C PRO A 271 -13.53 10.78 -6.28
N GLY A 272 -12.70 9.92 -5.68
CA GLY A 272 -13.00 8.50 -5.45
C GLY A 272 -13.10 8.16 -3.97
N SER A 273 -13.42 6.89 -3.72
CA SER A 273 -13.43 6.29 -2.39
C SER A 273 -12.14 5.45 -2.20
N HIS A 274 -12.07 4.62 -1.19
CA HIS A 274 -10.87 3.88 -0.81
C HIS A 274 -10.21 3.14 -1.98
N TRP A 275 -10.98 2.39 -2.80
CA TRP A 275 -10.48 1.76 -4.03
C TRP A 275 -10.52 2.71 -5.24
N VAL A 276 -9.96 3.91 -5.10
CA VAL A 276 -9.93 4.91 -6.19
C VAL A 276 -9.21 4.41 -7.43
N THR A 277 -8.26 3.52 -7.30
CA THR A 277 -7.56 2.83 -8.39
C THR A 277 -8.49 2.02 -9.29
N ARG A 278 -9.60 1.53 -8.74
CA ARG A 278 -10.61 0.74 -9.46
C ARG A 278 -11.79 1.58 -9.92
N SER A 279 -12.22 2.55 -9.11
CA SER A 279 -13.34 3.42 -9.46
C SER A 279 -12.97 4.53 -10.45
N HIS A 280 -11.71 4.97 -10.45
CA HIS A 280 -11.19 6.02 -11.31
C HIS A 280 -9.81 5.65 -11.89
N PRO A 281 -9.69 4.51 -12.62
CA PRO A 281 -8.40 3.98 -13.05
C PRO A 281 -7.63 4.94 -13.94
N GLU A 282 -8.31 5.61 -14.89
CA GLU A 282 -7.65 6.57 -15.79
C GLU A 282 -7.11 7.80 -15.07
N LYS A 283 -7.86 8.32 -14.08
CA LYS A 283 -7.39 9.47 -13.29
C LYS A 283 -6.22 9.08 -12.40
N THR A 284 -6.30 7.91 -11.77
CA THR A 284 -5.20 7.37 -10.95
C THR A 284 -3.94 7.15 -11.79
N LEU A 285 -4.10 6.53 -12.96
CA LEU A 285 -3.00 6.33 -13.90
C LEU A 285 -2.36 7.66 -14.32
N ARG A 286 -3.16 8.65 -14.69
CA ARG A 286 -2.66 9.98 -15.10
C ARG A 286 -1.83 10.62 -14.00
N VAL A 287 -2.36 10.67 -12.78
CA VAL A 287 -1.68 11.28 -11.63
C VAL A 287 -0.36 10.57 -11.31
N LEU A 288 -0.34 9.23 -11.37
CA LEU A 288 0.89 8.46 -11.20
C LEU A 288 1.88 8.69 -12.34
N HIS A 289 1.41 8.64 -13.58
CA HIS A 289 2.25 8.82 -14.78
C HIS A 289 2.92 10.20 -14.79
N ASP A 290 2.13 11.27 -14.53
CA ASP A 290 2.64 12.64 -14.55
C ASP A 290 3.73 12.84 -13.48
N PHE A 291 3.52 12.30 -12.29
CA PHE A 291 4.52 12.35 -11.22
C PHE A 291 5.79 11.56 -11.57
N LEU A 292 5.66 10.35 -12.08
CA LEU A 292 6.81 9.53 -12.49
C LEU A 292 7.60 10.17 -13.63
N ALA A 293 6.91 10.78 -14.60
CA ALA A 293 7.54 11.47 -15.72
C ALA A 293 8.33 12.70 -15.24
N GLU A 294 7.77 13.51 -14.35
CA GLU A 294 8.46 14.67 -13.76
C GLU A 294 9.75 14.26 -13.03
N ILE A 295 9.72 13.15 -12.29
CA ILE A 295 10.90 12.63 -11.61
C ILE A 295 11.96 12.18 -12.62
N ALA A 296 11.56 11.50 -13.70
CA ALA A 296 12.48 11.07 -14.75
C ALA A 296 13.16 12.26 -15.44
N ASP A 297 12.40 13.31 -15.76
CA ASP A 297 12.90 14.54 -16.40
C ASP A 297 13.88 15.28 -15.47
N SER A 298 13.58 15.36 -14.18
CA SER A 298 14.45 15.98 -13.18
C SER A 298 15.79 15.25 -13.05
N GLN A 299 15.77 13.90 -13.04
CA GLN A 299 16.99 13.07 -13.01
C GLN A 299 17.81 13.19 -14.30
N ALA A 300 17.15 13.26 -15.45
CA ALA A 300 17.86 13.46 -16.74
C ALA A 300 18.55 14.82 -16.80
N THR A 301 17.95 15.85 -16.24
CA THR A 301 18.50 17.22 -16.19
C THR A 301 19.70 17.28 -15.23
N ALA A 302 19.60 16.67 -14.06
CA ALA A 302 20.70 16.60 -13.07
C ALA A 302 21.94 15.89 -13.68
N LYS A 303 21.72 14.76 -14.38
CA LYS A 303 22.81 13.98 -15.01
C LYS A 303 23.52 14.71 -16.17
N LYS A 304 22.88 15.69 -16.79
CA LYS A 304 23.51 16.53 -17.84
C LYS A 304 24.30 17.69 -17.28
N ALA A 305 24.07 18.04 -16.02
CA ALA A 305 24.77 19.14 -15.33
C ALA A 305 26.04 18.71 -14.58
N GLU A 306 26.24 17.42 -14.42
CA GLU A 306 27.48 16.77 -13.93
C GLU A 306 28.44 16.47 -15.10
#